data_e03bdd830e9e15431a50f1d4621988c2
#
_entry.id   e03bdd830e9e15431a50f1d4621988c2
#
_cell.length_a   1.000
_cell.length_b   1.000
_cell.length_c   1.000
_cell.angle_alpha   90.00
_cell.angle_beta   90.00
_cell.angle_gamma   90.00
#
_symmetry.space_group_name_H-M   'P 1'
#
loop_
_entity.id
_entity.type
_entity.pdbx_description
1 polymer ?
#
loop_
_entity_poly.entity_id
_entity_poly.type
_entity_poly.pdbx_seq_one_letter_code
_entity_poly.pdbx_strand_id
1 'polypeptide(L)'
;MARDLVGIQIGAISFIDEGIENVLDTLQEKGAVNALMIGALSWSRGNAGRATQGFPDHGIAQPDRLIGGAFWHPDPQYYRNSLIKDFRTPNSLYEGFDALGDVIPAAKARGMKVYPYYCETPESDIRHTNVANAVQLVEVDALGRKSSRPCNNNPHYRNWMFAVVEDWCQSYDIDGIMWGIERQGGLKSMLAGDTPICFCEHCLRKGACLGIDGERARRGYLGVYRYLQGLRRGEKPADGFFVTFLRILLNYPEIFHWEKMWLESHRQLHRELAGLVKFLDPAKEVGFSIWQVINTFSPYLRAQYDYEEFIDYADWLKPIVYHVPAGIRFNKYIHTFQPGLFHRGDGAEHGDAGQAAILRDFAPQDALDVFYNLLQLDEAPLEDLAVSGLSADYVRAETARTVAGVKNRVKVYPGIGVGVPGGPGSKDIEPEDIRLAVEGAYQGGASGLVLSRNYSETMLKNLEAAGSTVRALGRV
;
A
#
# COMPACT_ATOMS: atom_id res chain seq x y z
N MET A 1 10.03 -20.51 -24.49
CA MET A 1 9.78 -19.13 -24.04
C MET A 1 10.13 -19.05 -22.56
N ALA A 2 10.66 -17.94 -22.08
CA ALA A 2 10.84 -17.78 -20.63
C ALA A 2 9.43 -17.77 -19.97
N ARG A 3 9.31 -18.46 -18.84
CA ARG A 3 8.05 -18.48 -18.08
C ARG A 3 7.81 -17.11 -17.46
N ASP A 4 6.56 -16.63 -17.51
CA ASP A 4 6.18 -15.40 -16.82
C ASP A 4 6.24 -15.59 -15.29
N LEU A 5 6.46 -14.51 -14.56
CA LEU A 5 6.41 -14.55 -13.10
C LEU A 5 4.96 -14.63 -12.62
N VAL A 6 4.66 -15.65 -11.84
CA VAL A 6 3.41 -15.77 -11.07
C VAL A 6 3.79 -15.80 -9.60
N GLY A 7 3.75 -14.63 -8.99
CA GLY A 7 4.07 -14.46 -7.57
C GLY A 7 2.85 -14.58 -6.68
N ILE A 8 3.07 -14.84 -5.38
CA ILE A 8 2.04 -14.73 -4.35
C ILE A 8 2.60 -14.02 -3.11
N GLN A 9 1.80 -13.17 -2.49
CA GLN A 9 2.12 -12.65 -1.16
C GLN A 9 1.71 -13.66 -0.09
N ILE A 10 2.61 -13.94 0.84
CA ILE A 10 2.42 -14.97 1.87
C ILE A 10 3.06 -14.54 3.19
N GLY A 11 2.34 -14.73 4.28
CA GLY A 11 2.86 -14.55 5.64
C GLY A 11 3.48 -15.84 6.18
N ALA A 12 4.43 -15.70 7.09
CA ALA A 12 5.12 -16.82 7.76
C ALA A 12 4.15 -17.80 8.44
N ILE A 13 3.00 -17.32 8.90
CA ILE A 13 1.98 -18.14 9.58
C ILE A 13 1.47 -19.30 8.72
N SER A 14 1.39 -19.11 7.40
CA SER A 14 0.91 -20.14 6.49
C SER A 14 1.81 -21.38 6.48
N PHE A 15 3.12 -21.16 6.54
CA PHE A 15 4.10 -22.26 6.59
C PHE A 15 4.10 -23.00 7.93
N ILE A 16 3.77 -22.30 9.02
CA ILE A 16 3.63 -22.91 10.35
C ILE A 16 2.37 -23.77 10.43
N ASP A 17 1.26 -23.26 9.91
CA ASP A 17 -0.04 -23.90 10.02
C ASP A 17 -0.21 -25.12 9.11
N GLU A 18 0.39 -25.11 7.93
CA GLU A 18 0.17 -26.11 6.89
C GLU A 18 1.46 -26.88 6.51
N GLY A 19 2.61 -26.44 7.01
CA GLY A 19 3.91 -26.99 6.63
C GLY A 19 4.44 -26.44 5.31
N ILE A 20 5.76 -26.28 5.23
CA ILE A 20 6.43 -25.63 4.08
C ILE A 20 6.15 -26.39 2.78
N GLU A 21 6.39 -27.70 2.77
CA GLU A 21 6.25 -28.53 1.57
C GLU A 21 4.82 -28.49 1.02
N ASN A 22 3.83 -28.70 1.88
CA ASN A 22 2.41 -28.70 1.48
C ASN A 22 1.96 -27.33 0.91
N VAL A 23 2.40 -26.24 1.53
CA VAL A 23 2.10 -24.88 1.02
C VAL A 23 2.71 -24.68 -0.36
N LEU A 24 3.99 -25.02 -0.54
CA LEU A 24 4.67 -24.83 -1.82
C LEU A 24 4.07 -25.70 -2.92
N ASP A 25 3.72 -26.93 -2.64
CA ASP A 25 3.06 -27.84 -3.60
C ASP A 25 1.68 -27.28 -3.98
N THR A 26 0.86 -26.88 -3.01
CA THR A 26 -0.45 -26.26 -3.23
C THR A 26 -0.33 -25.01 -4.13
N LEU A 27 0.65 -24.15 -3.87
CA LEU A 27 0.88 -22.93 -4.65
C LEU A 27 1.28 -23.25 -6.11
N GLN A 28 2.16 -24.20 -6.32
CA GLN A 28 2.57 -24.59 -7.66
C GLN A 28 1.44 -25.31 -8.44
N GLU A 29 0.82 -26.30 -7.81
CA GLU A 29 -0.18 -27.15 -8.47
C GLU A 29 -1.45 -26.36 -8.78
N LYS A 30 -2.00 -25.64 -7.79
CA LYS A 30 -3.23 -24.87 -7.98
C LYS A 30 -2.97 -23.51 -8.63
N GLY A 31 -2.06 -22.73 -8.08
CA GLY A 31 -1.84 -21.32 -8.45
C GLY A 31 -0.88 -21.10 -9.62
N ALA A 32 -0.19 -22.14 -10.10
CA ALA A 32 0.93 -21.99 -11.05
C ALA A 32 2.04 -21.04 -10.53
N VAL A 33 2.14 -20.89 -9.19
CA VAL A 33 3.05 -19.94 -8.54
C VAL A 33 4.51 -20.40 -8.72
N ASN A 34 5.36 -19.45 -9.09
CA ASN A 34 6.80 -19.65 -9.25
C ASN A 34 7.64 -18.57 -8.53
N ALA A 35 6.99 -17.72 -7.73
CA ALA A 35 7.67 -16.73 -6.90
C ALA A 35 6.91 -16.44 -5.60
N LEU A 36 7.64 -16.32 -4.50
CA LEU A 36 7.09 -16.02 -3.17
C LEU A 36 7.46 -14.58 -2.78
N MET A 37 6.47 -13.79 -2.39
CA MET A 37 6.66 -12.53 -1.70
C MET A 37 6.35 -12.78 -0.22
N ILE A 38 7.40 -12.99 0.59
CA ILE A 38 7.27 -13.36 2.00
C ILE A 38 7.22 -12.10 2.86
N GLY A 39 6.14 -11.93 3.62
CA GLY A 39 5.99 -10.83 4.59
C GLY A 39 6.97 -10.98 5.75
N ALA A 40 8.25 -10.69 5.50
CA ALA A 40 9.33 -10.95 6.45
C ALA A 40 9.35 -9.95 7.62
N LEU A 41 9.02 -8.67 7.37
CA LEU A 41 8.90 -7.63 8.40
C LEU A 41 7.50 -7.04 8.36
N SER A 42 6.70 -7.25 9.39
CA SER A 42 5.34 -6.72 9.40
C SER A 42 4.72 -6.66 10.80
N TRP A 43 3.85 -5.67 10.99
CA TRP A 43 2.91 -5.57 12.13
C TRP A 43 1.46 -5.58 11.65
N SER A 44 1.24 -5.78 10.35
CA SER A 44 -0.08 -5.84 9.73
C SER A 44 -0.55 -7.28 9.56
N ARG A 45 -1.78 -7.56 10.00
CA ARG A 45 -2.41 -8.86 9.80
C ARG A 45 -2.52 -9.25 8.33
N GLY A 46 -2.83 -8.30 7.45
CA GLY A 46 -2.93 -8.52 6.02
C GLY A 46 -1.63 -8.95 5.34
N ASN A 47 -0.48 -8.84 6.03
CA ASN A 47 0.82 -9.23 5.48
C ASN A 47 1.46 -10.43 6.21
N ALA A 48 1.06 -10.73 7.45
CA ALA A 48 1.78 -11.70 8.28
C ALA A 48 0.90 -12.68 9.06
N GLY A 49 -0.33 -12.29 9.42
CA GLY A 49 -1.23 -13.11 10.23
C GLY A 49 -2.22 -13.93 9.41
N ARG A 50 -2.98 -14.79 10.09
CA ARG A 50 -4.17 -15.42 9.53
C ARG A 50 -5.22 -14.36 9.21
N ALA A 51 -6.16 -14.64 8.32
CA ALA A 51 -7.36 -13.82 8.14
C ALA A 51 -8.09 -13.62 9.50
N THR A 52 -8.88 -12.58 9.62
CA THR A 52 -9.57 -12.24 10.88
C THR A 52 -10.47 -13.38 11.39
N GLN A 53 -10.97 -14.22 10.49
CA GLN A 53 -11.82 -15.36 10.79
C GLN A 53 -11.05 -16.70 10.72
N GLY A 54 -9.72 -16.65 10.61
CA GLY A 54 -8.88 -17.80 10.29
C GLY A 54 -8.72 -17.98 8.77
N PHE A 55 -8.08 -19.07 8.37
CA PHE A 55 -7.99 -19.43 6.95
C PHE A 55 -9.37 -19.77 6.41
N PRO A 56 -9.71 -19.39 5.18
CA PRO A 56 -11.07 -19.54 4.65
C PRO A 56 -11.48 -21.00 4.41
N ASP A 57 -10.64 -21.84 3.78
CA ASP A 57 -10.92 -23.23 3.43
C ASP A 57 -9.68 -24.15 3.51
N HIS A 58 -8.60 -23.68 4.13
CA HIS A 58 -7.36 -24.42 4.37
C HIS A 58 -6.69 -23.94 5.66
N GLY A 59 -5.60 -24.58 6.09
CA GLY A 59 -4.88 -24.22 7.30
C GLY A 59 -5.71 -24.32 8.57
N ILE A 60 -5.56 -23.37 9.49
CA ILE A 60 -6.26 -23.35 10.78
C ILE A 60 -7.41 -22.33 10.74
N ALA A 61 -8.63 -22.81 10.96
CA ALA A 61 -9.87 -22.03 10.87
C ALA A 61 -10.08 -21.00 11.99
N GLN A 62 -9.12 -20.81 12.89
CA GLN A 62 -9.21 -19.84 13.99
C GLN A 62 -8.25 -18.68 13.77
N PRO A 63 -8.62 -17.44 14.14
CA PRO A 63 -7.71 -16.30 14.09
C PRO A 63 -6.53 -16.53 15.07
N ASP A 64 -5.37 -16.01 14.69
CA ASP A 64 -4.19 -15.96 15.55
C ASP A 64 -4.16 -14.67 16.37
N ARG A 65 -3.30 -14.64 17.39
CA ARG A 65 -2.88 -13.40 18.03
C ARG A 65 -1.64 -12.91 17.31
N LEU A 66 -1.83 -12.08 16.29
CA LEU A 66 -0.69 -11.48 15.61
C LEU A 66 0.10 -10.57 16.56
N ILE A 67 1.38 -10.89 16.75
CA ILE A 67 2.37 -10.00 17.34
C ILE A 67 3.44 -9.82 16.26
N GLY A 68 3.47 -8.63 15.66
CA GLY A 68 4.36 -8.35 14.53
C GLY A 68 5.83 -8.21 14.92
N GLY A 69 6.65 -8.03 13.92
CA GLY A 69 8.11 -7.90 14.00
C GLY A 69 8.79 -8.55 12.80
N ALA A 70 10.05 -8.89 12.96
CA ALA A 70 10.77 -9.74 12.03
C ALA A 70 10.33 -11.20 12.20
N PHE A 71 10.04 -11.86 11.09
CA PHE A 71 9.71 -13.30 11.03
C PHE A 71 10.90 -14.15 10.56
N TRP A 72 12.06 -13.55 10.36
CA TRP A 72 13.37 -14.21 10.16
C TRP A 72 14.24 -14.05 11.40
N HIS A 73 15.43 -14.63 11.42
CA HIS A 73 16.41 -14.44 12.49
C HIS A 73 17.37 -13.28 12.12
N PRO A 74 17.12 -12.04 12.60
CA PRO A 74 18.01 -10.92 12.30
C PRO A 74 19.43 -11.19 12.81
N ASP A 75 20.44 -11.06 11.93
CA ASP A 75 21.82 -11.18 12.35
C ASP A 75 22.28 -9.90 13.08
N PRO A 76 22.66 -9.99 14.37
CA PRO A 76 23.02 -8.83 15.17
C PRO A 76 24.16 -7.99 14.60
N GLN A 77 24.99 -8.55 13.72
CA GLN A 77 26.13 -7.82 13.14
C GLN A 77 25.68 -6.59 12.33
N TYR A 78 24.54 -6.67 11.61
CA TYR A 78 24.03 -5.56 10.78
C TYR A 78 23.39 -4.45 11.64
N TYR A 79 22.90 -4.78 12.84
CA TYR A 79 22.19 -3.84 13.70
C TYR A 79 23.05 -3.21 14.81
N ARG A 80 24.37 -3.43 14.82
CA ARG A 80 25.28 -2.92 15.87
C ARG A 80 25.16 -1.42 16.07
N ASN A 81 25.06 -0.66 14.98
CA ASN A 81 24.95 0.79 14.97
C ASN A 81 23.52 1.30 14.83
N SER A 82 22.53 0.41 14.83
CA SER A 82 21.12 0.78 14.79
C SER A 82 20.59 1.10 16.17
N LEU A 83 19.67 2.08 16.23
CA LEU A 83 18.89 2.35 17.44
C LEU A 83 17.91 1.20 17.74
N ILE A 84 17.45 0.52 16.70
CA ILE A 84 16.59 -0.65 16.76
C ILE A 84 17.46 -1.90 16.60
N LYS A 85 17.43 -2.77 17.60
CA LYS A 85 18.26 -3.99 17.63
C LYS A 85 17.42 -5.25 17.85
N ASP A 86 16.41 -5.15 18.70
CA ASP A 86 15.57 -6.26 19.10
C ASP A 86 14.15 -6.00 18.59
N PHE A 87 13.83 -6.60 17.44
CA PHE A 87 12.58 -6.40 16.74
C PHE A 87 12.01 -7.70 16.13
N ARG A 88 12.58 -8.86 16.49
CA ARG A 88 11.98 -10.15 16.16
C ARG A 88 10.63 -10.28 16.84
N THR A 89 9.67 -10.93 16.17
CA THR A 89 8.38 -11.23 16.79
C THR A 89 8.56 -12.05 18.07
N PRO A 90 8.00 -11.63 19.20
CA PRO A 90 8.05 -12.40 20.44
C PRO A 90 6.94 -13.47 20.52
N ASN A 91 6.21 -13.70 19.43
CA ASN A 91 5.14 -14.67 19.40
C ASN A 91 5.72 -16.09 19.36
N SER A 92 5.36 -16.92 20.36
CA SER A 92 5.85 -18.29 20.53
C SER A 92 5.52 -19.22 19.35
N LEU A 93 4.54 -18.91 18.52
CA LEU A 93 4.26 -19.64 17.27
C LEU A 93 5.45 -19.64 16.31
N TYR A 94 6.32 -18.64 16.40
CA TYR A 94 7.50 -18.49 15.55
C TYR A 94 8.80 -18.84 16.26
N GLU A 95 8.72 -19.40 17.47
CA GLU A 95 9.91 -19.86 18.17
C GLU A 95 10.58 -21.00 17.37
N GLY A 96 11.86 -20.80 17.04
CA GLY A 96 12.61 -21.78 16.23
C GLY A 96 12.29 -21.79 14.74
N PHE A 97 11.36 -20.95 14.25
CA PHE A 97 11.04 -20.84 12.81
C PHE A 97 11.66 -19.58 12.20
N ASP A 98 12.37 -19.74 11.09
CA ASP A 98 12.92 -18.63 10.29
C ASP A 98 12.21 -18.60 8.93
N ALA A 99 11.37 -17.59 8.71
CA ALA A 99 10.57 -17.48 7.49
C ALA A 99 11.40 -17.38 6.19
N LEU A 100 12.67 -17.01 6.29
CA LEU A 100 13.58 -16.98 5.14
C LEU A 100 14.48 -18.22 5.15
N GLY A 101 15.14 -18.50 6.28
CA GLY A 101 16.08 -19.63 6.40
C GLY A 101 15.43 -20.98 6.14
N ASP A 102 14.22 -21.22 6.66
CA ASP A 102 13.54 -22.51 6.50
C ASP A 102 12.81 -22.66 5.16
N VAL A 103 12.27 -21.56 4.60
CA VAL A 103 11.45 -21.60 3.37
C VAL A 103 12.29 -21.55 2.08
N ILE A 104 13.36 -20.75 2.06
CA ILE A 104 14.16 -20.55 0.83
C ILE A 104 14.70 -21.85 0.24
N PRO A 105 15.32 -22.79 1.02
CA PRO A 105 15.82 -24.03 0.44
C PRO A 105 14.75 -24.85 -0.27
N ALA A 106 13.58 -25.00 0.33
CA ALA A 106 12.47 -25.75 -0.26
C ALA A 106 11.88 -25.05 -1.49
N ALA A 107 11.78 -23.72 -1.49
CA ALA A 107 11.32 -22.93 -2.62
C ALA A 107 12.31 -23.03 -3.79
N LYS A 108 13.61 -22.89 -3.55
CA LYS A 108 14.67 -23.01 -4.56
C LYS A 108 14.71 -24.41 -5.18
N ALA A 109 14.53 -25.47 -4.37
CA ALA A 109 14.44 -26.84 -4.87
C ALA A 109 13.31 -27.05 -5.89
N ARG A 110 12.26 -26.21 -5.83
CA ARG A 110 11.13 -26.18 -6.77
C ARG A 110 11.30 -25.15 -7.91
N GLY A 111 12.45 -24.46 -7.98
CA GLY A 111 12.71 -23.42 -8.97
C GLY A 111 11.91 -22.13 -8.72
N MET A 112 11.42 -21.92 -7.51
CA MET A 112 10.69 -20.71 -7.13
C MET A 112 11.66 -19.60 -6.74
N LYS A 113 11.33 -18.36 -7.14
CA LYS A 113 12.00 -17.15 -6.67
C LYS A 113 11.47 -16.73 -5.30
N VAL A 114 12.31 -16.08 -4.48
CA VAL A 114 11.92 -15.59 -3.15
C VAL A 114 12.30 -14.13 -2.98
N TYR A 115 11.30 -13.33 -2.58
CA TYR A 115 11.42 -11.91 -2.30
C TYR A 115 10.85 -11.61 -0.90
N PRO A 116 11.69 -11.38 0.14
CA PRO A 116 11.18 -10.78 1.36
C PRO A 116 10.59 -9.40 1.06
N TYR A 117 9.50 -9.06 1.75
CA TYR A 117 8.92 -7.74 1.57
C TYR A 117 8.58 -7.02 2.87
N TYR A 118 8.59 -5.70 2.78
CA TYR A 118 8.08 -4.77 3.77
C TYR A 118 7.06 -3.84 3.12
N CYS A 119 5.90 -3.68 3.77
CA CYS A 119 4.90 -2.69 3.38
C CYS A 119 4.88 -1.54 4.39
N GLU A 120 4.93 -0.31 3.89
CA GLU A 120 4.81 0.92 4.69
C GLU A 120 3.33 1.19 5.04
N THR A 121 2.61 0.16 5.49
CA THR A 121 1.16 0.26 5.72
C THR A 121 0.80 1.23 6.83
N PRO A 122 -0.36 1.90 6.75
CA PRO A 122 -0.90 2.69 7.84
C PRO A 122 -1.13 1.89 9.13
N GLU A 123 -1.36 0.58 8.99
CA GLU A 123 -1.63 -0.36 10.08
C GLU A 123 -0.35 -0.80 10.81
N SER A 124 0.81 -0.53 10.24
CA SER A 124 2.11 -0.76 10.88
C SER A 124 2.33 0.27 12.00
N ASP A 125 1.52 0.19 13.05
CA ASP A 125 1.63 1.10 14.18
C ASP A 125 2.80 0.69 15.07
N ILE A 126 3.95 1.29 14.81
CA ILE A 126 5.18 1.05 15.57
C ILE A 126 5.03 1.38 17.07
N ARG A 127 4.02 2.16 17.48
CA ARG A 127 3.73 2.43 18.89
C ARG A 127 3.17 1.22 19.63
N HIS A 128 2.51 0.32 18.90
CA HIS A 128 1.95 -0.93 19.44
C HIS A 128 2.93 -2.10 19.32
N THR A 129 4.15 -1.85 18.85
CA THR A 129 5.18 -2.87 18.78
C THR A 129 5.93 -2.96 20.11
N ASN A 130 6.38 -4.16 20.44
CA ASN A 130 7.29 -4.37 21.57
C ASN A 130 8.73 -3.95 21.24
N VAL A 131 8.93 -3.17 20.18
CA VAL A 131 10.25 -2.75 19.70
C VAL A 131 10.75 -1.58 20.54
N ALA A 132 11.82 -1.80 21.28
CA ALA A 132 12.46 -0.77 22.06
C ALA A 132 12.92 0.40 21.16
N ASN A 133 12.79 1.62 21.65
CA ASN A 133 13.15 2.87 20.96
C ASN A 133 12.31 3.21 19.72
N ALA A 134 11.35 2.39 19.28
CA ALA A 134 10.54 2.66 18.10
C ALA A 134 9.88 4.05 18.11
N VAL A 135 9.47 4.53 19.29
CA VAL A 135 8.86 5.87 19.49
C VAL A 135 9.79 7.03 19.12
N GLN A 136 11.10 6.79 18.99
CA GLN A 136 12.08 7.80 18.58
C GLN A 136 12.14 7.96 17.04
N LEU A 137 11.59 7.00 16.29
CA LEU A 137 11.62 7.00 14.83
C LEU A 137 10.44 7.75 14.20
N VAL A 138 9.36 7.98 14.98
CA VAL A 138 8.06 8.33 14.41
C VAL A 138 7.96 9.79 13.98
N GLU A 139 7.03 10.01 13.05
CA GLU A 139 6.61 11.34 12.62
C GLU A 139 6.00 12.14 13.76
N VAL A 140 6.07 13.46 13.65
CA VAL A 140 5.40 14.42 14.54
C VAL A 140 4.41 15.22 13.71
N ASP A 141 3.16 15.28 14.13
CA ASP A 141 2.13 16.02 13.43
C ASP A 141 2.25 17.55 13.63
N ALA A 142 1.46 18.32 12.92
CA ALA A 142 1.47 19.77 12.99
C ALA A 142 1.03 20.32 14.35
N LEU A 143 0.44 19.52 15.22
CA LEU A 143 0.10 19.86 16.61
C LEU A 143 1.18 19.45 17.63
N GLY A 144 2.30 18.88 17.16
CA GLY A 144 3.41 18.43 18.01
C GLY A 144 3.22 17.04 18.61
N ARG A 145 2.24 16.25 18.15
CA ARG A 145 1.98 14.90 18.66
C ARG A 145 2.72 13.85 17.82
N LYS A 146 3.24 12.84 18.50
CA LYS A 146 3.88 11.70 17.82
C LYS A 146 2.82 10.84 17.11
N SER A 147 3.08 10.51 15.84
CA SER A 147 2.27 9.58 15.06
C SER A 147 2.64 8.12 15.33
N SER A 148 2.06 7.21 14.59
CA SER A 148 2.41 5.77 14.62
C SER A 148 3.42 5.36 13.57
N ARG A 149 3.77 6.25 12.65
CA ARG A 149 4.58 5.91 11.46
C ARG A 149 6.00 6.45 11.60
N PRO A 150 7.02 5.71 11.17
CA PRO A 150 8.39 6.20 11.13
C PRO A 150 8.54 7.37 10.14
N CYS A 151 9.41 8.32 10.45
CA CYS A 151 9.72 9.42 9.55
C CYS A 151 10.83 9.03 8.56
N ASN A 152 10.60 9.20 7.28
CA ASN A 152 11.58 8.89 6.21
C ASN A 152 12.83 9.77 6.26
N ASN A 153 12.77 10.92 6.93
CA ASN A 153 13.92 11.80 7.16
C ASN A 153 14.66 11.52 8.49
N ASN A 154 14.13 10.60 9.31
CA ASN A 154 14.79 10.22 10.55
C ASN A 154 15.99 9.30 10.22
N PRO A 155 17.24 9.70 10.54
CA PRO A 155 18.42 8.91 10.19
C PRO A 155 18.44 7.54 10.87
N HIS A 156 17.86 7.41 12.07
CA HIS A 156 17.78 6.12 12.76
C HIS A 156 16.81 5.16 12.07
N TYR A 157 15.69 5.65 11.53
CA TYR A 157 14.79 4.82 10.72
C TYR A 157 15.47 4.36 9.43
N ARG A 158 16.11 5.28 8.72
CA ARG A 158 16.84 4.96 7.48
C ARG A 158 17.93 3.93 7.74
N ASN A 159 18.74 4.15 8.76
CA ASN A 159 19.82 3.22 9.13
C ASN A 159 19.30 1.82 9.47
N TRP A 160 18.17 1.75 10.18
CA TRP A 160 17.53 0.46 10.47
C TRP A 160 17.02 -0.23 9.21
N MET A 161 16.35 0.47 8.29
CA MET A 161 15.85 -0.11 7.04
C MET A 161 17.00 -0.57 6.12
N PHE A 162 18.10 0.16 6.07
CA PHE A 162 19.29 -0.27 5.34
C PHE A 162 19.89 -1.54 5.95
N ALA A 163 19.96 -1.61 7.28
CA ALA A 163 20.44 -2.80 7.97
C ALA A 163 19.53 -4.02 7.69
N VAL A 164 18.21 -3.84 7.65
CA VAL A 164 17.25 -4.90 7.29
C VAL A 164 17.50 -5.42 5.87
N VAL A 165 17.65 -4.52 4.91
CA VAL A 165 17.88 -4.91 3.51
C VAL A 165 19.25 -5.56 3.34
N GLU A 166 20.28 -5.06 4.00
CA GLU A 166 21.62 -5.64 4.00
C GLU A 166 21.62 -7.06 4.59
N ASP A 167 20.96 -7.26 5.74
CA ASP A 167 20.79 -8.57 6.38
C ASP A 167 20.07 -9.55 5.43
N TRP A 168 18.95 -9.16 4.84
CA TRP A 168 18.26 -10.01 3.86
C TRP A 168 19.14 -10.41 2.68
N CYS A 169 19.89 -9.47 2.12
CA CYS A 169 20.71 -9.71 0.94
C CYS A 169 21.96 -10.57 1.23
N GLN A 170 22.53 -10.45 2.42
CA GLN A 170 23.81 -11.11 2.77
C GLN A 170 23.61 -12.42 3.55
N SER A 171 22.54 -12.53 4.33
CA SER A 171 22.29 -13.72 5.15
C SER A 171 21.47 -14.80 4.42
N TYR A 172 20.77 -14.45 3.32
CA TYR A 172 19.82 -15.35 2.66
C TYR A 172 19.98 -15.36 1.13
N ASP A 173 19.75 -16.54 0.51
CA ASP A 173 19.76 -16.72 -0.94
C ASP A 173 18.42 -16.23 -1.57
N ILE A 174 18.15 -14.93 -1.43
CA ILE A 174 16.98 -14.27 -2.01
C ILE A 174 17.22 -13.85 -3.45
N ASP A 175 16.16 -13.78 -4.27
CA ASP A 175 16.23 -13.28 -5.66
C ASP A 175 16.11 -11.76 -5.76
N GLY A 176 15.73 -11.11 -4.68
CA GLY A 176 15.56 -9.67 -4.59
C GLY A 176 14.66 -9.29 -3.44
N ILE A 177 14.13 -8.07 -3.46
CA ILE A 177 13.21 -7.56 -2.44
C ILE A 177 11.96 -6.96 -3.08
N MET A 178 10.85 -6.90 -2.31
CA MET A 178 9.68 -6.10 -2.64
C MET A 178 9.44 -5.03 -1.57
N TRP A 179 9.23 -3.79 -1.99
CA TRP A 179 8.91 -2.69 -1.10
C TRP A 179 7.52 -2.13 -1.41
N GLY A 180 6.66 -2.09 -0.41
CA GLY A 180 5.28 -1.61 -0.55
C GLY A 180 5.16 -0.12 -0.27
N ILE A 181 4.82 0.66 -1.29
CA ILE A 181 4.61 2.11 -1.22
C ILE A 181 3.15 2.36 -0.80
N GLU A 182 2.94 2.63 0.49
CA GLU A 182 1.61 2.87 1.06
C GLU A 182 1.56 4.16 1.90
N ARG A 183 2.60 5.00 1.81
CA ARG A 183 2.71 6.26 2.54
C ARG A 183 2.10 7.42 1.75
N GLN A 184 1.59 8.38 2.49
CA GLN A 184 0.93 9.56 1.95
C GLN A 184 1.41 10.79 2.71
N GLY A 185 1.54 11.92 2.00
CA GLY A 185 1.97 13.19 2.57
C GLY A 185 0.91 13.88 3.43
N GLY A 186 1.30 15.01 4.00
CA GLY A 186 0.48 15.77 4.94
C GLY A 186 -0.81 16.31 4.34
N LEU A 187 -0.80 16.69 3.06
CA LEU A 187 -1.99 17.24 2.39
C LEU A 187 -3.10 16.19 2.27
N LYS A 188 -2.76 14.95 1.89
CA LYS A 188 -3.75 13.87 1.84
C LYS A 188 -4.31 13.53 3.22
N SER A 189 -3.44 13.43 4.23
CA SER A 189 -3.87 13.16 5.60
C SER A 189 -4.90 14.20 6.07
N MET A 190 -4.63 15.45 5.81
CA MET A 190 -5.50 16.56 6.13
C MET A 190 -6.85 16.51 5.38
N LEU A 191 -6.83 16.18 4.08
CA LEU A 191 -8.05 16.00 3.29
C LEU A 191 -8.91 14.83 3.82
N ALA A 192 -8.27 13.78 4.35
CA ALA A 192 -8.96 12.68 5.00
C ALA A 192 -9.47 13.00 6.42
N GLY A 193 -9.13 14.17 6.97
CA GLY A 193 -9.53 14.61 8.31
C GLY A 193 -8.51 14.35 9.41
N ASP A 194 -7.37 13.78 9.05
CA ASP A 194 -6.27 13.55 9.96
C ASP A 194 -5.40 14.80 10.10
N THR A 195 -4.63 14.87 11.19
CA THR A 195 -3.67 15.96 11.38
C THR A 195 -2.51 15.84 10.38
N PRO A 196 -2.10 16.96 9.75
CA PRO A 196 -1.01 16.93 8.77
C PRO A 196 0.33 16.52 9.40
N ILE A 197 1.13 15.79 8.65
CA ILE A 197 2.46 15.27 8.98
C ILE A 197 3.47 15.64 7.86
N CYS A 198 4.79 15.59 8.02
CA CYS A 198 5.55 15.42 9.26
C CYS A 198 6.28 16.72 9.58
N PHE A 199 6.26 17.12 10.84
CA PHE A 199 6.94 18.32 11.36
C PHE A 199 7.94 17.97 12.48
N CYS A 200 8.55 16.79 12.42
CA CYS A 200 9.64 16.42 13.34
C CYS A 200 10.91 17.24 13.05
N GLU A 201 11.84 17.25 13.99
CA GLU A 201 13.11 17.98 13.87
C GLU A 201 13.88 17.67 12.57
N HIS A 202 13.86 16.41 12.11
CA HIS A 202 14.55 16.01 10.90
C HIS A 202 13.91 16.61 9.64
N CYS A 203 12.56 16.66 9.58
CA CYS A 203 11.85 17.33 8.50
C CYS A 203 12.04 18.84 8.54
N LEU A 204 11.98 19.47 9.74
CA LEU A 204 12.23 20.90 9.88
C LEU A 204 13.65 21.28 9.44
N ARG A 205 14.65 20.49 9.85
CA ARG A 205 16.04 20.69 9.42
C ARG A 205 16.20 20.55 7.90
N LYS A 206 15.62 19.50 7.30
CA LYS A 206 15.67 19.31 5.84
C LYS A 206 14.97 20.44 5.09
N GLY A 207 13.81 20.87 5.56
CA GLY A 207 13.10 22.03 5.00
C GLY A 207 13.95 23.30 5.03
N ALA A 208 14.58 23.60 6.17
CA ALA A 208 15.47 24.73 6.31
C ALA A 208 16.66 24.68 5.34
N CYS A 209 17.28 23.49 5.16
CA CYS A 209 18.36 23.30 4.17
C CYS A 209 17.90 23.55 2.72
N LEU A 210 16.61 23.37 2.43
CA LEU A 210 16.00 23.61 1.12
C LEU A 210 15.41 25.01 0.98
N GLY A 211 15.59 25.89 1.99
CA GLY A 211 15.03 27.24 2.00
C GLY A 211 13.52 27.29 2.24
N ILE A 212 12.91 26.24 2.79
CA ILE A 212 11.49 26.18 3.08
C ILE A 212 11.25 26.61 4.52
N ASP A 213 10.40 27.64 4.72
CA ASP A 213 9.95 28.06 6.05
C ASP A 213 8.97 27.01 6.63
N GLY A 214 9.49 26.10 7.46
CA GLY A 214 8.71 25.02 8.07
C GLY A 214 7.59 25.51 8.99
N GLU A 215 7.75 26.65 9.65
CA GLU A 215 6.70 27.22 10.50
C GLU A 215 5.59 27.88 9.67
N ARG A 216 5.89 28.48 8.53
CA ARG A 216 4.87 28.96 7.60
C ARG A 216 4.14 27.78 6.95
N ALA A 217 4.87 26.72 6.55
CA ALA A 217 4.26 25.49 6.07
C ALA A 217 3.29 24.92 7.13
N ARG A 218 3.74 24.77 8.38
CA ARG A 218 2.93 24.24 9.50
C ARG A 218 1.66 25.09 9.72
N ARG A 219 1.79 26.41 9.73
CA ARG A 219 0.63 27.33 9.86
C ARG A 219 -0.35 27.18 8.70
N GLY A 220 0.15 27.03 7.48
CA GLY A 220 -0.67 26.80 6.30
C GLY A 220 -1.45 25.49 6.38
N TYR A 221 -0.77 24.38 6.70
CA TYR A 221 -1.41 23.10 6.91
C TYR A 221 -2.47 23.13 8.02
N LEU A 222 -2.17 23.76 9.15
CA LEU A 222 -3.15 23.93 10.23
C LEU A 222 -4.31 24.86 9.82
N GLY A 223 -4.07 25.84 8.95
CA GLY A 223 -5.11 26.69 8.38
C GLY A 223 -6.10 25.87 7.55
N VAL A 224 -5.60 25.07 6.61
CA VAL A 224 -6.44 24.17 5.81
C VAL A 224 -7.12 23.11 6.68
N TYR A 225 -6.39 22.49 7.62
CA TYR A 225 -6.98 21.50 8.54
C TYR A 225 -8.16 22.05 9.32
N ARG A 226 -8.01 23.21 9.97
CA ARG A 226 -9.10 23.86 10.72
C ARG A 226 -10.27 24.22 9.82
N TYR A 227 -9.98 24.73 8.63
CA TYR A 227 -10.99 25.02 7.63
C TYR A 227 -11.81 23.79 7.25
N LEU A 228 -11.15 22.66 6.92
CA LEU A 228 -11.82 21.41 6.59
C LEU A 228 -12.60 20.82 7.78
N GLN A 229 -12.07 20.95 9.00
CA GLN A 229 -12.81 20.55 10.21
C GLN A 229 -14.05 21.45 10.44
N GLY A 230 -13.96 22.74 10.14
CA GLY A 230 -15.11 23.64 10.18
C GLY A 230 -16.21 23.21 9.21
N LEU A 231 -15.82 22.91 7.96
CA LEU A 231 -16.77 22.38 6.96
C LEU A 231 -17.47 21.10 7.44
N ARG A 232 -16.72 20.17 8.03
CA ARG A 232 -17.28 18.92 8.58
C ARG A 232 -18.28 19.16 9.73
N ARG A 233 -18.17 20.28 10.43
CA ARG A 233 -19.15 20.71 11.44
C ARG A 233 -20.30 21.55 10.86
N GLY A 234 -20.37 21.72 9.54
CA GLY A 234 -21.40 22.52 8.87
C GLY A 234 -21.12 24.02 8.78
N GLU A 235 -19.89 24.47 9.10
CA GLU A 235 -19.52 25.88 8.92
C GLU A 235 -19.49 26.24 7.43
N LYS A 236 -20.07 27.37 7.06
CA LYS A 236 -20.16 27.82 5.66
C LYS A 236 -19.27 29.06 5.46
N PRO A 237 -18.22 28.97 4.62
CA PRO A 237 -17.40 30.13 4.29
C PRO A 237 -18.21 31.16 3.44
N ALA A 238 -18.10 32.44 3.78
CA ALA A 238 -18.86 33.50 3.11
C ALA A 238 -18.58 33.59 1.59
N ASP A 239 -17.34 33.34 1.17
CA ASP A 239 -16.92 33.37 -0.24
C ASP A 239 -17.04 31.99 -0.93
N GLY A 240 -17.70 31.02 -0.31
CA GLY A 240 -17.80 29.66 -0.80
C GLY A 240 -16.55 28.81 -0.53
N PHE A 241 -16.73 27.51 -0.70
CA PHE A 241 -15.74 26.50 -0.34
C PHE A 241 -14.42 26.64 -1.09
N PHE A 242 -14.47 26.59 -2.42
CA PHE A 242 -13.26 26.53 -3.25
C PHE A 242 -12.43 27.80 -3.17
N VAL A 243 -13.08 28.97 -3.16
CA VAL A 243 -12.42 30.27 -3.07
C VAL A 243 -11.66 30.40 -1.76
N THR A 244 -12.27 30.02 -0.64
CA THR A 244 -11.63 30.06 0.68
C THR A 244 -10.48 29.08 0.77
N PHE A 245 -10.66 27.86 0.29
CA PHE A 245 -9.61 26.83 0.22
C PHE A 245 -8.40 27.32 -0.59
N LEU A 246 -8.64 27.80 -1.82
CA LEU A 246 -7.58 28.29 -2.69
C LEU A 246 -6.86 29.52 -2.10
N ARG A 247 -7.60 30.41 -1.44
CA ARG A 247 -7.01 31.57 -0.75
C ARG A 247 -6.04 31.15 0.35
N ILE A 248 -6.35 30.11 1.13
CA ILE A 248 -5.41 29.59 2.14
C ILE A 248 -4.14 29.06 1.46
N LEU A 249 -4.28 28.29 0.38
CA LEU A 249 -3.12 27.78 -0.36
C LEU A 249 -2.25 28.89 -0.95
N LEU A 250 -2.86 29.93 -1.51
CA LEU A 250 -2.14 31.10 -2.05
C LEU A 250 -1.42 31.91 -0.95
N ASN A 251 -1.98 32.00 0.24
CA ASN A 251 -1.35 32.70 1.37
C ASN A 251 -0.21 31.89 2.01
N TYR A 252 -0.19 30.57 1.82
CA TYR A 252 0.81 29.65 2.36
C TYR A 252 1.36 28.70 1.27
N PRO A 253 2.06 29.21 0.26
CA PRO A 253 2.62 28.39 -0.82
C PRO A 253 3.64 27.36 -0.31
N GLU A 254 4.17 27.57 0.89
CA GLU A 254 5.07 26.64 1.58
C GLU A 254 4.45 25.26 1.78
N ILE A 255 3.13 25.12 1.78
CA ILE A 255 2.41 23.84 1.81
C ILE A 255 2.90 22.94 0.67
N PHE A 256 2.94 23.47 -0.58
CA PHE A 256 3.35 22.69 -1.75
C PHE A 256 4.85 22.38 -1.73
N HIS A 257 5.69 23.29 -1.28
CA HIS A 257 7.12 23.04 -1.13
C HIS A 257 7.39 21.98 -0.08
N TRP A 258 6.64 21.99 1.03
CA TRP A 258 6.74 20.99 2.11
C TRP A 258 6.27 19.62 1.65
N GLU A 259 5.14 19.55 0.94
CA GLU A 259 4.61 18.32 0.36
C GLU A 259 5.61 17.71 -0.64
N LYS A 260 6.19 18.55 -1.52
CA LYS A 260 7.23 18.10 -2.46
C LYS A 260 8.46 17.59 -1.72
N MET A 261 8.95 18.30 -0.71
CA MET A 261 10.08 17.83 0.11
C MET A 261 9.78 16.48 0.76
N TRP A 262 8.58 16.29 1.31
CA TRP A 262 8.19 15.02 1.91
C TRP A 262 8.20 13.90 0.87
N LEU A 263 7.60 14.12 -0.27
CA LEU A 263 7.53 13.16 -1.38
C LEU A 263 8.94 12.78 -1.88
N GLU A 264 9.80 13.78 -2.11
CA GLU A 264 11.19 13.54 -2.52
C GLU A 264 12.00 12.79 -1.45
N SER A 265 11.71 13.02 -0.18
CA SER A 265 12.35 12.26 0.91
C SER A 265 11.96 10.78 0.89
N HIS A 266 10.72 10.49 0.55
CA HIS A 266 10.21 9.14 0.39
C HIS A 266 10.84 8.44 -0.82
N ARG A 267 10.84 9.10 -1.98
CA ARG A 267 11.50 8.61 -3.20
C ARG A 267 13.01 8.39 -3.02
N GLN A 268 13.67 9.30 -2.31
CA GLN A 268 15.08 9.17 -2.00
C GLN A 268 15.38 7.90 -1.21
N LEU A 269 14.56 7.58 -0.19
CA LEU A 269 14.70 6.33 0.55
C LEU A 269 14.60 5.11 -0.37
N HIS A 270 13.63 5.09 -1.28
CA HIS A 270 13.46 3.98 -2.22
C HIS A 270 14.65 3.82 -3.18
N ARG A 271 15.15 4.93 -3.75
CA ARG A 271 16.34 4.89 -4.62
C ARG A 271 17.57 4.40 -3.89
N GLU A 272 17.76 4.82 -2.64
CA GLU A 272 18.92 4.41 -1.84
C GLU A 272 18.82 2.93 -1.42
N LEU A 273 17.63 2.43 -1.08
CA LEU A 273 17.42 1.00 -0.82
C LEU A 273 17.68 0.16 -2.07
N ALA A 274 17.16 0.60 -3.22
CA ALA A 274 17.45 -0.07 -4.50
C ALA A 274 18.95 -0.04 -4.84
N GLY A 275 19.59 1.10 -4.65
CA GLY A 275 21.03 1.24 -4.83
C GLY A 275 21.85 0.32 -3.92
N LEU A 276 21.42 0.15 -2.66
CA LEU A 276 22.06 -0.78 -1.73
C LEU A 276 21.93 -2.23 -2.23
N VAL A 277 20.75 -2.66 -2.63
CA VAL A 277 20.55 -4.02 -3.17
C VAL A 277 21.47 -4.26 -4.37
N LYS A 278 21.49 -3.33 -5.33
CA LYS A 278 22.32 -3.44 -6.54
C LYS A 278 23.82 -3.36 -6.26
N PHE A 279 24.22 -2.65 -5.21
CA PHE A 279 25.61 -2.61 -4.75
C PHE A 279 26.05 -3.95 -4.14
N LEU A 280 25.17 -4.56 -3.34
CA LEU A 280 25.44 -5.84 -2.68
C LEU A 280 25.44 -7.00 -3.68
N ASP A 281 24.45 -7.02 -4.59
CA ASP A 281 24.36 -8.01 -5.66
C ASP A 281 23.54 -7.44 -6.84
N PRO A 282 24.19 -7.14 -7.97
CA PRO A 282 23.50 -6.59 -9.14
C PRO A 282 22.44 -7.52 -9.75
N ALA A 283 22.52 -8.83 -9.49
CA ALA A 283 21.56 -9.82 -10.01
C ALA A 283 20.22 -9.82 -9.23
N LYS A 284 20.22 -9.34 -7.98
CA LYS A 284 19.00 -9.28 -7.17
C LYS A 284 18.03 -8.21 -7.70
N GLU A 285 16.76 -8.58 -7.83
CA GLU A 285 15.71 -7.70 -8.36
C GLU A 285 15.11 -6.82 -7.25
N VAL A 286 14.74 -5.59 -7.59
CA VAL A 286 14.03 -4.66 -6.70
C VAL A 286 12.66 -4.35 -7.26
N GLY A 287 11.62 -4.77 -6.55
CA GLY A 287 10.24 -4.53 -6.90
C GLY A 287 9.53 -3.55 -5.98
N PHE A 288 8.61 -2.76 -6.56
CA PHE A 288 7.79 -1.85 -5.78
C PHE A 288 6.31 -2.16 -5.95
N SER A 289 5.61 -2.34 -4.82
CA SER A 289 4.15 -2.47 -4.79
C SER A 289 3.52 -1.09 -4.57
N ILE A 290 2.66 -0.67 -5.49
CA ILE A 290 1.99 0.64 -5.45
C ILE A 290 0.57 0.46 -4.93
N TRP A 291 0.26 1.12 -3.82
CA TRP A 291 -1.04 1.01 -3.16
C TRP A 291 -2.19 1.52 -4.04
N GLN A 292 -3.33 0.82 -4.00
CA GLN A 292 -4.50 1.10 -4.81
C GLN A 292 -5.06 2.52 -4.63
N VAL A 293 -4.96 3.10 -3.43
CA VAL A 293 -5.37 4.50 -3.21
C VAL A 293 -4.51 5.48 -4.00
N ILE A 294 -3.22 5.15 -4.18
CA ILE A 294 -2.29 5.99 -4.96
C ILE A 294 -2.61 5.90 -6.45
N ASN A 295 -2.73 4.68 -6.96
CA ASN A 295 -2.85 4.49 -8.40
C ASN A 295 -4.27 4.63 -8.94
N THR A 296 -5.32 4.46 -8.10
CA THR A 296 -6.70 4.38 -8.56
C THR A 296 -7.63 5.42 -7.94
N PHE A 297 -7.66 5.53 -6.59
CA PHE A 297 -8.75 6.26 -5.94
C PHE A 297 -8.53 7.76 -5.84
N SER A 298 -7.28 8.24 -5.85
CA SER A 298 -6.97 9.63 -5.58
C SER A 298 -6.30 10.30 -6.77
N PRO A 299 -6.99 11.23 -7.50
CA PRO A 299 -6.35 12.03 -8.54
C PRO A 299 -5.13 12.79 -8.03
N TYR A 300 -5.20 13.29 -6.80
CA TYR A 300 -4.11 14.00 -6.15
C TYR A 300 -2.88 13.11 -5.93
N LEU A 301 -3.05 11.91 -5.38
CA LEU A 301 -1.95 10.99 -5.17
C LEU A 301 -1.42 10.42 -6.49
N ARG A 302 -2.32 10.16 -7.44
CA ARG A 302 -1.94 9.73 -8.80
C ARG A 302 -1.04 10.79 -9.47
N ALA A 303 -1.33 12.08 -9.27
CA ALA A 303 -0.51 13.17 -9.77
C ALA A 303 0.87 13.30 -9.08
N GLN A 304 1.00 12.77 -7.86
CA GLN A 304 2.27 12.75 -7.14
C GLN A 304 3.22 11.63 -7.59
N TYR A 305 2.72 10.58 -8.21
CA TYR A 305 3.49 9.39 -8.59
C TYR A 305 3.53 9.25 -10.11
N ASP A 306 4.60 9.76 -10.70
CA ASP A 306 4.93 9.49 -12.10
C ASP A 306 5.67 8.14 -12.18
N TYR A 307 5.08 7.19 -12.90
CA TYR A 307 5.69 5.87 -13.06
C TYR A 307 7.01 5.91 -13.85
N GLU A 308 7.25 6.93 -14.64
CA GLU A 308 8.52 7.11 -15.34
C GLU A 308 9.71 7.17 -14.37
N GLU A 309 9.51 7.70 -13.17
CA GLU A 309 10.56 7.83 -12.16
C GLU A 309 11.11 6.49 -11.65
N PHE A 310 10.33 5.42 -11.75
CA PHE A 310 10.76 4.07 -11.35
C PHE A 310 11.72 3.42 -12.33
N ILE A 311 11.81 3.92 -13.58
CA ILE A 311 12.66 3.36 -14.64
C ILE A 311 14.13 3.29 -14.21
N ASP A 312 14.57 4.22 -13.38
CA ASP A 312 15.97 4.34 -13.01
C ASP A 312 16.41 3.40 -11.87
N TYR A 313 15.46 2.81 -11.13
CA TYR A 313 15.81 2.04 -9.93
C TYR A 313 14.92 0.82 -9.62
N ALA A 314 13.88 0.58 -10.39
CA ALA A 314 13.01 -0.58 -10.21
C ALA A 314 13.22 -1.62 -11.33
N ASP A 315 13.30 -2.90 -10.98
CA ASP A 315 13.25 -3.99 -11.94
C ASP A 315 11.82 -4.34 -12.33
N TRP A 316 10.87 -4.16 -11.38
CA TRP A 316 9.46 -4.39 -11.63
C TRP A 316 8.55 -3.58 -10.71
N LEU A 317 7.33 -3.32 -11.19
CA LEU A 317 6.26 -2.70 -10.43
C LEU A 317 5.08 -3.64 -10.25
N LYS A 318 4.46 -3.58 -9.08
CA LYS A 318 3.20 -4.23 -8.76
C LYS A 318 2.14 -3.16 -8.48
N PRO A 319 1.42 -2.64 -9.49
CA PRO A 319 0.23 -1.85 -9.22
C PRO A 319 -0.84 -2.73 -8.59
N ILE A 320 -1.43 -2.29 -7.48
CA ILE A 320 -2.51 -3.01 -6.82
C ILE A 320 -3.81 -2.74 -7.58
N VAL A 321 -4.41 -3.78 -8.16
CA VAL A 321 -5.64 -3.70 -8.96
C VAL A 321 -6.71 -4.68 -8.46
N TYR A 322 -6.94 -4.70 -7.13
CA TYR A 322 -7.94 -5.56 -6.48
C TYR A 322 -9.36 -5.12 -6.85
N HIS A 323 -9.85 -5.51 -8.02
CA HIS A 323 -11.09 -4.98 -8.59
C HIS A 323 -12.35 -5.24 -7.74
N VAL A 324 -12.58 -6.45 -7.26
CA VAL A 324 -13.78 -6.75 -6.45
C VAL A 324 -13.82 -5.94 -5.14
N PRO A 325 -12.81 -6.02 -4.22
CA PRO A 325 -12.85 -5.24 -2.99
C PRO A 325 -12.61 -3.75 -3.21
N ALA A 326 -12.21 -3.33 -4.43
CA ALA A 326 -12.04 -1.93 -4.76
C ALA A 326 -13.36 -1.17 -4.69
N GLY A 327 -14.47 -1.78 -5.07
CA GLY A 327 -15.76 -1.12 -5.08
C GLY A 327 -16.14 -0.53 -3.72
N ILE A 328 -16.22 -1.36 -2.68
CA ILE A 328 -16.55 -0.88 -1.33
C ILE A 328 -15.47 0.04 -0.76
N ARG A 329 -14.19 -0.17 -1.12
CA ARG A 329 -13.09 0.69 -0.67
C ARG A 329 -13.15 2.06 -1.31
N PHE A 330 -13.48 2.14 -2.59
CA PHE A 330 -13.66 3.39 -3.30
C PHE A 330 -14.91 4.13 -2.78
N ASN A 331 -16.01 3.42 -2.55
CA ASN A 331 -17.19 3.96 -1.92
C ASN A 331 -16.85 4.63 -0.57
N LYS A 332 -16.15 3.92 0.32
CA LYS A 332 -15.69 4.48 1.60
C LYS A 332 -14.74 5.67 1.41
N TYR A 333 -13.87 5.61 0.39
CA TYR A 333 -12.95 6.70 0.07
C TYR A 333 -13.72 7.97 -0.32
N ILE A 334 -14.71 7.85 -1.20
CA ILE A 334 -15.58 8.98 -1.60
C ILE A 334 -16.27 9.59 -0.37
N HIS A 335 -16.89 8.77 0.48
CA HIS A 335 -17.53 9.27 1.71
C HIS A 335 -16.55 9.91 2.71
N THR A 336 -15.29 9.50 2.72
CA THR A 336 -14.25 10.11 3.57
C THR A 336 -13.81 11.48 3.04
N PHE A 337 -13.68 11.61 1.73
CA PHE A 337 -13.19 12.82 1.07
C PHE A 337 -14.27 13.85 0.77
N GLN A 338 -15.48 13.39 0.44
CA GLN A 338 -16.60 14.26 0.10
C GLN A 338 -16.85 15.34 1.17
N PRO A 339 -16.86 15.05 2.49
CA PRO A 339 -17.07 16.08 3.49
C PRO A 339 -15.92 17.11 3.58
N GLY A 340 -14.75 16.79 3.05
CA GLY A 340 -13.58 17.67 3.08
C GLY A 340 -13.35 18.47 1.79
N LEU A 341 -13.77 17.95 0.65
CA LEU A 341 -13.56 18.56 -0.67
C LEU A 341 -14.86 19.03 -1.33
N PHE A 342 -15.95 18.31 -1.09
CA PHE A 342 -17.25 18.52 -1.73
C PHE A 342 -18.33 18.62 -0.66
N HIS A 343 -18.13 19.56 0.29
CA HIS A 343 -19.00 19.66 1.45
C HIS A 343 -20.46 19.84 1.04
N ARG A 344 -21.27 18.82 1.30
CA ARG A 344 -22.71 18.94 1.44
C ARG A 344 -22.97 19.34 2.88
N GLY A 345 -23.43 20.55 3.10
CA GLY A 345 -23.95 20.93 4.40
C GLY A 345 -25.11 19.99 4.73
N ASP A 346 -24.97 19.14 5.74
CA ASP A 346 -26.03 18.30 6.28
C ASP A 346 -27.14 19.11 6.98
N GLY A 347 -27.36 20.33 6.52
CA GLY A 347 -28.47 21.17 6.92
C GLY A 347 -29.84 20.68 6.45
N ALA A 348 -29.94 19.43 5.97
CA ALA A 348 -31.20 18.85 5.52
C ALA A 348 -32.17 18.49 6.68
N GLU A 349 -31.68 18.45 7.92
CA GLU A 349 -32.54 18.17 9.08
C GLU A 349 -33.10 19.41 9.80
N HIS A 350 -32.66 20.61 9.45
CA HIS A 350 -33.15 21.86 10.05
C HIS A 350 -33.54 22.86 8.96
N GLY A 351 -34.69 22.69 8.42
CA GLY A 351 -35.73 23.62 7.99
C GLY A 351 -35.43 24.92 7.25
N ASP A 352 -34.37 25.02 6.41
CA ASP A 352 -34.20 26.21 5.59
C ASP A 352 -34.09 25.85 4.09
N ALA A 353 -35.26 25.78 3.46
CA ALA A 353 -35.43 25.33 2.07
C ALA A 353 -34.80 26.27 1.03
N GLY A 354 -34.39 27.49 1.39
CA GLY A 354 -33.83 28.49 0.48
C GLY A 354 -32.32 28.35 0.22
N GLN A 355 -31.54 27.87 1.20
CA GLN A 355 -30.09 27.70 1.07
C GLN A 355 -29.67 26.30 0.63
N ALA A 356 -30.54 25.31 0.80
CA ALA A 356 -30.34 23.93 0.36
C ALA A 356 -30.17 23.79 -1.16
N ALA A 357 -30.65 24.75 -1.95
CA ALA A 357 -30.63 24.69 -3.42
C ALA A 357 -29.21 24.92 -4.01
N ILE A 358 -28.36 25.72 -3.38
CA ILE A 358 -27.02 26.05 -3.90
C ILE A 358 -25.98 24.99 -3.50
N LEU A 359 -26.25 24.22 -2.45
CA LEU A 359 -25.35 23.15 -1.95
C LEU A 359 -25.85 21.74 -2.32
N ARG A 360 -26.94 21.64 -3.09
CA ARG A 360 -27.43 20.36 -3.63
C ARG A 360 -26.50 19.74 -4.67
N ASP A 361 -25.49 20.47 -5.12
CA ASP A 361 -24.73 20.14 -6.33
C ASP A 361 -23.63 19.09 -6.14
N PHE A 362 -23.37 18.60 -4.90
CA PHE A 362 -22.38 17.56 -4.68
C PHE A 362 -22.90 16.47 -3.73
N ALA A 363 -23.81 15.66 -4.21
CA ALA A 363 -24.10 14.37 -3.59
C ALA A 363 -22.86 13.46 -3.63
N PRO A 364 -22.75 12.42 -2.81
CA PRO A 364 -21.65 11.45 -2.92
C PRO A 364 -21.51 10.85 -4.32
N GLN A 365 -22.62 10.70 -5.07
CA GLN A 365 -22.59 10.27 -6.48
C GLN A 365 -21.89 11.31 -7.36
N ASP A 366 -22.19 12.60 -7.22
CA ASP A 366 -21.56 13.67 -8.02
C ASP A 366 -20.04 13.72 -7.76
N ALA A 367 -19.62 13.50 -6.50
CA ALA A 367 -18.22 13.38 -6.16
C ALA A 367 -17.57 12.18 -6.86
N LEU A 368 -18.24 11.03 -6.91
CA LEU A 368 -17.77 9.85 -7.63
C LEU A 368 -17.63 10.13 -9.13
N ASP A 369 -18.63 10.80 -9.74
CA ASP A 369 -18.63 11.14 -11.17
C ASP A 369 -17.44 12.08 -11.50
N VAL A 370 -17.15 13.05 -10.63
CA VAL A 370 -15.94 13.88 -10.77
C VAL A 370 -14.69 13.03 -10.69
N PHE A 371 -14.58 12.11 -9.73
CA PHE A 371 -13.41 11.23 -9.62
C PHE A 371 -13.29 10.29 -10.83
N TYR A 372 -14.39 9.73 -11.31
CA TYR A 372 -14.39 8.91 -12.53
C TYR A 372 -13.87 9.70 -13.73
N ASN A 373 -14.35 10.90 -13.94
CA ASN A 373 -13.86 11.76 -15.02
C ASN A 373 -12.38 12.09 -14.87
N LEU A 374 -11.92 12.47 -13.68
CA LEU A 374 -10.51 12.80 -13.41
C LEU A 374 -9.58 11.61 -13.55
N LEU A 375 -10.05 10.40 -13.28
CA LEU A 375 -9.28 9.17 -13.33
C LEU A 375 -9.50 8.38 -14.63
N GLN A 376 -10.42 8.85 -15.49
CA GLN A 376 -10.83 8.16 -16.73
C GLN A 376 -11.35 6.73 -16.46
N LEU A 377 -12.21 6.61 -15.44
CA LEU A 377 -12.89 5.37 -15.09
C LEU A 377 -14.34 5.42 -15.59
N ASP A 378 -14.84 4.27 -16.03
CA ASP A 378 -16.23 4.06 -16.40
C ASP A 378 -16.73 2.80 -15.67
N GLU A 379 -17.26 2.99 -14.48
CA GLU A 379 -17.59 1.94 -13.54
C GLU A 379 -19.00 2.15 -12.96
N ALA A 380 -19.43 1.23 -12.11
CA ALA A 380 -20.77 1.27 -11.52
C ALA A 380 -21.04 2.55 -10.70
N PRO A 381 -22.31 2.99 -10.61
CA PRO A 381 -22.72 4.09 -9.75
C PRO A 381 -22.48 3.76 -8.27
N LEU A 382 -22.44 4.80 -7.41
CA LEU A 382 -22.03 4.68 -6.01
C LEU A 382 -22.87 3.67 -5.22
N GLU A 383 -24.17 3.58 -5.49
CA GLU A 383 -25.10 2.67 -4.82
C GLU A 383 -24.80 1.19 -5.09
N ASP A 384 -24.33 0.89 -6.30
CA ASP A 384 -24.03 -0.48 -6.74
C ASP A 384 -22.55 -0.84 -6.52
N LEU A 385 -21.67 0.16 -6.43
CA LEU A 385 -20.22 -0.01 -6.43
C LEU A 385 -19.72 -0.99 -5.35
N ALA A 386 -20.34 -1.00 -4.17
CA ALA A 386 -19.94 -1.88 -3.07
C ALA A 386 -20.21 -3.37 -3.39
N VAL A 387 -21.30 -3.65 -4.12
CA VAL A 387 -21.73 -5.02 -4.45
C VAL A 387 -21.27 -5.47 -5.83
N SER A 388 -20.96 -4.57 -6.76
CA SER A 388 -20.41 -4.91 -8.08
C SER A 388 -18.91 -5.09 -8.05
N GLY A 389 -18.18 -4.33 -7.20
CA GLY A 389 -16.76 -4.11 -7.36
C GLY A 389 -16.47 -3.19 -8.55
N LEU A 390 -15.19 -3.05 -8.91
CA LEU A 390 -14.76 -2.53 -10.20
C LEU A 390 -14.69 -3.66 -11.23
N SER A 391 -14.77 -3.34 -12.51
CA SER A 391 -14.79 -4.31 -13.61
C SER A 391 -13.41 -4.94 -13.88
N ALA A 392 -13.38 -6.01 -14.66
CA ALA A 392 -12.13 -6.55 -15.20
C ALA A 392 -11.47 -5.60 -16.21
N ASP A 393 -12.26 -4.73 -16.88
CA ASP A 393 -11.71 -3.70 -17.76
C ASP A 393 -10.89 -2.66 -17.01
N TYR A 394 -11.25 -2.33 -15.78
CA TYR A 394 -10.41 -1.55 -14.87
C TYR A 394 -9.03 -2.21 -14.69
N VAL A 395 -8.96 -3.55 -14.48
CA VAL A 395 -7.68 -4.26 -14.33
C VAL A 395 -6.83 -4.11 -15.59
N ARG A 396 -7.43 -4.28 -16.75
CA ARG A 396 -6.77 -4.10 -18.05
C ARG A 396 -6.27 -2.67 -18.23
N ALA A 397 -7.12 -1.68 -17.98
CA ALA A 397 -6.81 -0.26 -18.16
C ALA A 397 -5.70 0.22 -17.23
N GLU A 398 -5.74 -0.11 -15.94
CA GLU A 398 -4.71 0.27 -14.97
C GLU A 398 -3.37 -0.44 -15.22
N THR A 399 -3.41 -1.70 -15.68
CA THR A 399 -2.22 -2.41 -16.12
C THR A 399 -1.59 -1.71 -17.33
N ALA A 400 -2.37 -1.43 -18.36
CA ALA A 400 -1.91 -0.75 -19.58
C ALA A 400 -1.35 0.65 -19.27
N ARG A 401 -2.00 1.40 -18.37
CA ARG A 401 -1.52 2.70 -17.92
C ARG A 401 -0.15 2.58 -17.21
N THR A 402 0.02 1.56 -16.37
CA THR A 402 1.30 1.35 -15.68
C THR A 402 2.40 0.98 -16.65
N VAL A 403 2.12 0.06 -17.60
CA VAL A 403 3.06 -0.35 -18.67
C VAL A 403 3.49 0.85 -19.53
N ALA A 404 2.52 1.69 -19.92
CA ALA A 404 2.81 2.92 -20.65
C ALA A 404 3.64 3.93 -19.83
N GLY A 405 3.30 4.09 -18.55
CA GLY A 405 4.00 5.00 -17.64
C GLY A 405 5.47 4.65 -17.44
N VAL A 406 5.80 3.37 -17.38
CA VAL A 406 7.20 2.91 -17.33
C VAL A 406 7.82 2.75 -18.73
N LYS A 407 7.17 3.21 -19.79
CA LYS A 407 7.65 3.17 -21.18
C LYS A 407 8.12 1.76 -21.64
N ASN A 408 7.48 0.71 -21.15
CA ASN A 408 7.86 -0.69 -21.37
C ASN A 408 9.31 -1.03 -20.93
N ARG A 409 9.92 -0.25 -20.04
CA ARG A 409 11.31 -0.43 -19.58
C ARG A 409 11.42 -1.16 -18.24
N VAL A 410 10.34 -1.24 -17.50
CA VAL A 410 10.21 -1.94 -16.22
C VAL A 410 9.14 -3.00 -16.35
N LYS A 411 9.36 -4.20 -15.82
CA LYS A 411 8.35 -5.26 -15.81
C LYS A 411 7.14 -4.84 -14.96
N VAL A 412 5.95 -5.17 -15.39
CA VAL A 412 4.72 -4.88 -14.64
C VAL A 412 4.03 -6.17 -14.25
N TYR A 413 3.88 -6.41 -12.96
CA TYR A 413 3.23 -7.57 -12.34
C TYR A 413 2.01 -7.10 -11.54
N PRO A 414 0.84 -6.89 -12.18
CA PRO A 414 -0.35 -6.42 -11.47
C PRO A 414 -0.68 -7.29 -10.26
N GLY A 415 -1.05 -6.65 -9.15
CA GLY A 415 -1.51 -7.33 -7.96
C GLY A 415 -2.97 -7.72 -8.10
N ILE A 416 -3.26 -9.00 -8.36
CA ILE A 416 -4.63 -9.53 -8.48
C ILE A 416 -5.14 -9.97 -7.11
N GLY A 417 -6.29 -9.46 -6.70
CA GLY A 417 -6.90 -9.81 -5.42
C GLY A 417 -7.63 -11.14 -5.48
N VAL A 418 -7.01 -12.22 -5.00
CA VAL A 418 -7.58 -13.58 -5.05
C VAL A 418 -8.37 -13.98 -3.79
N GLY A 419 -8.22 -13.21 -2.70
CA GLY A 419 -8.92 -13.47 -1.43
C GLY A 419 -9.00 -12.22 -0.56
N VAL A 420 -8.81 -11.03 -1.14
CA VAL A 420 -8.72 -9.77 -0.39
C VAL A 420 -10.07 -9.40 0.21
N PRO A 421 -10.21 -9.31 1.54
CA PRO A 421 -11.47 -8.95 2.15
C PRO A 421 -11.94 -7.54 1.76
N GLY A 422 -13.16 -7.43 1.27
CA GLY A 422 -13.83 -6.14 1.03
C GLY A 422 -14.39 -5.54 2.31
N GLY A 423 -14.91 -6.37 3.17
CA GLY A 423 -15.63 -6.02 4.39
C GLY A 423 -17.16 -6.17 4.24
N PRO A 424 -17.93 -5.88 5.30
CA PRO A 424 -19.38 -6.04 5.26
C PRO A 424 -20.01 -5.29 4.09
N GLY A 425 -20.88 -5.97 3.35
CA GLY A 425 -21.59 -5.41 2.18
C GLY A 425 -20.81 -5.43 0.86
N SER A 426 -19.61 -5.99 0.83
CA SER A 426 -18.91 -6.20 -0.43
C SER A 426 -19.30 -7.53 -1.06
N LYS A 427 -19.17 -7.60 -2.39
CA LYS A 427 -19.22 -8.86 -3.14
C LYS A 427 -18.12 -9.81 -2.66
N ASP A 428 -18.44 -11.10 -2.60
CA ASP A 428 -17.44 -12.16 -2.46
C ASP A 428 -16.70 -12.35 -3.78
N ILE A 429 -15.41 -12.70 -3.70
CA ILE A 429 -14.58 -12.95 -4.89
C ILE A 429 -14.82 -14.38 -5.36
N GLU A 430 -15.26 -14.52 -6.60
CA GLU A 430 -15.53 -15.82 -7.22
C GLU A 430 -14.49 -16.18 -8.28
N PRO A 431 -14.33 -17.48 -8.64
CA PRO A 431 -13.38 -17.94 -9.64
C PRO A 431 -13.45 -17.20 -10.98
N GLU A 432 -14.65 -16.82 -11.41
CA GLU A 432 -14.86 -16.06 -12.64
C GLU A 432 -14.27 -14.65 -12.58
N ASP A 433 -14.40 -13.97 -11.42
CA ASP A 433 -13.78 -12.67 -11.20
C ASP A 433 -12.26 -12.76 -11.38
N ILE A 434 -11.66 -13.83 -10.85
CA ILE A 434 -10.22 -14.06 -10.96
C ILE A 434 -9.81 -14.34 -12.42
N ARG A 435 -10.55 -15.18 -13.13
CA ARG A 435 -10.29 -15.48 -14.53
C ARG A 435 -10.27 -14.21 -15.37
N LEU A 436 -11.32 -13.41 -15.24
CA LEU A 436 -11.44 -12.14 -15.98
C LEU A 436 -10.34 -11.13 -15.61
N ALA A 437 -9.95 -11.04 -14.33
CA ALA A 437 -8.88 -10.15 -13.89
C ALA A 437 -7.52 -10.58 -14.43
N VAL A 438 -7.22 -11.88 -14.45
CA VAL A 438 -5.97 -12.43 -15.01
C VAL A 438 -5.89 -12.17 -16.52
N GLU A 439 -6.97 -12.44 -17.26
CA GLU A 439 -7.07 -12.14 -18.68
C GLU A 439 -6.89 -10.63 -18.94
N GLY A 440 -7.60 -9.79 -18.22
CA GLY A 440 -7.49 -8.33 -18.30
C GLY A 440 -6.07 -7.82 -18.05
N ALA A 441 -5.39 -8.36 -17.06
CA ALA A 441 -4.00 -7.99 -16.76
C ALA A 441 -3.07 -8.30 -17.94
N TYR A 442 -3.14 -9.49 -18.52
CA TYR A 442 -2.32 -9.85 -19.68
C TYR A 442 -2.71 -9.07 -20.93
N GLN A 443 -3.98 -8.79 -21.15
CA GLN A 443 -4.44 -7.91 -22.24
C GLN A 443 -3.91 -6.47 -22.05
N GLY A 444 -3.72 -6.02 -20.80
CA GLY A 444 -3.09 -4.74 -20.45
C GLY A 444 -1.56 -4.72 -20.61
N GLY A 445 -0.93 -5.83 -21.01
CA GLY A 445 0.51 -5.92 -21.26
C GLY A 445 1.33 -6.36 -20.05
N ALA A 446 0.73 -7.03 -19.06
CA ALA A 446 1.45 -7.57 -17.91
C ALA A 446 2.58 -8.53 -18.34
N SER A 447 3.73 -8.46 -17.65
CA SER A 447 4.86 -9.36 -17.79
C SER A 447 4.79 -10.58 -16.84
N GLY A 448 3.70 -10.70 -16.10
CA GLY A 448 3.43 -11.67 -15.06
C GLY A 448 2.41 -11.11 -14.08
N LEU A 449 2.22 -11.77 -12.94
CA LEU A 449 1.21 -11.41 -11.94
C LEU A 449 1.76 -11.56 -10.52
N VAL A 450 1.15 -10.87 -9.56
CA VAL A 450 1.30 -11.18 -8.13
C VAL A 450 -0.09 -11.41 -7.54
N LEU A 451 -0.36 -12.64 -7.11
CA LEU A 451 -1.58 -13.01 -6.41
C LEU A 451 -1.55 -12.43 -4.99
N SER A 452 -2.63 -11.84 -4.57
CA SER A 452 -2.66 -10.93 -3.40
C SER A 452 -4.01 -11.07 -2.65
N ARG A 453 -4.12 -10.59 -1.42
CA ARG A 453 -3.14 -9.82 -0.64
C ARG A 453 -2.22 -10.72 0.17
N ASN A 454 -2.76 -11.81 0.73
CA ASN A 454 -2.03 -12.79 1.53
C ASN A 454 -2.65 -14.18 1.31
N TYR A 455 -1.82 -15.22 1.20
CA TYR A 455 -2.28 -16.59 1.02
C TYR A 455 -3.31 -16.99 2.09
N SER A 456 -3.12 -16.58 3.34
CA SER A 456 -4.06 -16.85 4.44
C SER A 456 -5.47 -16.27 4.26
N GLU A 457 -5.70 -15.41 3.27
CA GLU A 457 -7.00 -14.84 2.94
C GLU A 457 -7.63 -15.50 1.71
N THR A 458 -6.90 -16.38 1.03
CA THR A 458 -7.26 -16.90 -0.29
C THR A 458 -8.09 -18.18 -0.17
N MET A 459 -9.24 -18.24 -0.86
CA MET A 459 -9.95 -19.51 -1.10
C MET A 459 -9.17 -20.32 -2.13
N LEU A 460 -8.98 -21.62 -1.89
CA LEU A 460 -8.23 -22.49 -2.82
C LEU A 460 -8.87 -22.56 -4.20
N LYS A 461 -10.21 -22.44 -4.32
CA LYS A 461 -10.92 -22.36 -5.62
C LYS A 461 -10.49 -21.15 -6.44
N ASN A 462 -10.20 -20.02 -5.79
CA ASN A 462 -9.76 -18.78 -6.44
C ASN A 462 -8.29 -18.86 -6.86
N LEU A 463 -7.45 -19.49 -6.04
CA LEU A 463 -6.07 -19.80 -6.39
C LEU A 463 -6.00 -20.69 -7.64
N GLU A 464 -6.85 -21.73 -7.70
CA GLU A 464 -6.95 -22.66 -8.82
C GLU A 464 -7.45 -21.99 -10.09
N ALA A 465 -8.42 -21.07 -9.98
CA ALA A 465 -8.88 -20.25 -11.09
C ALA A 465 -7.75 -19.40 -11.70
N ALA A 466 -6.94 -18.76 -10.85
CA ALA A 466 -5.77 -18.00 -11.30
C ALA A 466 -4.77 -18.89 -12.06
N GLY A 467 -4.35 -20.00 -11.46
CA GLY A 467 -3.39 -20.91 -12.04
C GLY A 467 -3.88 -21.55 -13.34
N SER A 468 -5.14 -21.99 -13.39
CA SER A 468 -5.76 -22.55 -14.59
C SER A 468 -5.80 -21.55 -15.74
N THR A 469 -6.14 -20.29 -15.45
CA THR A 469 -6.18 -19.23 -16.45
C THR A 469 -4.79 -18.92 -17.01
N VAL A 470 -3.78 -18.81 -16.13
CA VAL A 470 -2.39 -18.56 -16.54
C VAL A 470 -1.87 -19.69 -17.45
N ARG A 471 -2.17 -20.95 -17.11
CA ARG A 471 -1.82 -22.12 -17.94
C ARG A 471 -2.55 -22.11 -19.27
N ALA A 472 -3.85 -21.82 -19.28
CA ALA A 472 -4.65 -21.73 -20.49
C ALA A 472 -4.14 -20.64 -21.46
N LEU A 473 -3.59 -19.55 -20.92
CA LEU A 473 -2.96 -18.50 -21.71
C LEU A 473 -1.52 -18.84 -22.16
N GLY A 474 -0.98 -20.00 -21.79
CA GLY A 474 0.37 -20.45 -22.16
C GLY A 474 1.50 -19.59 -21.59
N ARG A 475 1.31 -19.06 -20.36
CA ARG A 475 2.26 -18.14 -19.72
C ARG A 475 3.25 -18.82 -18.77
N VAL A 476 2.99 -20.06 -18.36
CA VAL A 476 3.83 -20.88 -17.46
C VAL A 476 4.03 -22.30 -18.00
#